data_8933765fc44558cfb95bc8990d961dfd
#
_entry.id   8933765fc44558cfb95bc8990d961dfd
#
_cell.length_a   1.000
_cell.length_b   1.000
_cell.length_c   1.000
_cell.angle_alpha   90.00
_cell.angle_beta   90.00
_cell.angle_gamma   90.00
#
_symmetry.space_group_name_H-M   'P 1'
#
loop_
_entity.id
_entity.type
_entity.pdbx_description
1 polymer ?
#
loop_
_entity_poly.entity_id
_entity_poly.type
_entity_poly.pdbx_seq_one_letter_code
_entity_poly.pdbx_strand_id
1 'polypeptide(L)'
;FINLLKQKLLNLLKKKFLNILYVFFLGAISSYSLPPYNYFIINFFTFSLFFIFLFTEKKTNPNNKSFFKYGWFFGFGYFLCSLYWIAISLTFDESFKFLIPIAIVLFPAFLAIFYGLITYLFSVFYSKNVVSTFFIFSILYGSIEFIRGSILTGFPWNLIAFSFSESIYFIQI
;
A
#
# COMPACT_ATOMS: atom_id res chain seq x y z
N PHE A 1 3.11 1.26 40.41
CA PHE A 1 3.44 0.22 39.39
C PHE A 1 2.33 0.10 38.34
N ILE A 2 1.06 -0.08 38.72
CA ILE A 2 -0.09 -0.23 37.80
C ILE A 2 -0.26 1.00 36.89
N ASN A 3 -0.14 2.22 37.43
CA ASN A 3 -0.25 3.45 36.67
C ASN A 3 0.86 3.59 35.59
N LEU A 4 2.07 3.17 35.92
CA LEU A 4 3.24 3.20 35.02
C LEU A 4 3.07 2.19 33.88
N LEU A 5 2.57 1.00 34.18
CA LEU A 5 2.23 -0.02 33.17
C LEU A 5 1.12 0.46 32.24
N LYS A 6 0.06 1.06 32.80
CA LYS A 6 -1.05 1.64 32.02
C LYS A 6 -0.56 2.75 31.09
N GLN A 7 0.30 3.64 31.56
CA GLN A 7 0.86 4.73 30.78
C GLN A 7 1.77 4.22 29.66
N LYS A 8 2.61 3.22 29.94
CA LYS A 8 3.46 2.57 28.95
C LYS A 8 2.64 1.86 27.85
N LEU A 9 1.57 1.16 28.24
CA LEU A 9 0.64 0.52 27.31
C LEU A 9 -0.07 1.53 26.40
N LEU A 10 -0.57 2.63 26.97
CA LEU A 10 -1.21 3.71 26.22
C LEU A 10 -0.25 4.34 25.20
N ASN A 11 1.00 4.57 25.57
CA ASN A 11 2.02 5.11 24.67
C ASN A 11 2.34 4.14 23.50
N LEU A 12 2.41 2.84 23.78
CA LEU A 12 2.61 1.81 22.75
C LEU A 12 1.42 1.72 21.78
N LEU A 13 0.20 1.79 22.30
CA LEU A 13 -1.00 1.79 21.45
C LEU A 13 -1.08 3.05 20.58
N LYS A 14 -0.79 4.22 21.17
CA LYS A 14 -0.74 5.50 20.44
C LYS A 14 0.32 5.46 19.32
N LYS A 15 1.52 4.92 19.60
CA LYS A 15 2.57 4.76 18.59
C LYS A 15 2.13 3.86 17.45
N LYS A 16 1.51 2.70 17.73
CA LYS A 16 1.01 1.78 16.71
C LYS A 16 -0.07 2.42 15.84
N PHE A 17 -0.99 3.15 16.43
CA PHE A 17 -2.04 3.86 15.72
C PHE A 17 -1.46 4.94 14.78
N LEU A 18 -0.52 5.74 15.26
CA LEU A 18 0.17 6.76 14.44
C LEU A 18 0.93 6.14 13.27
N ASN A 19 1.59 5.00 13.48
CA ASN A 19 2.27 4.27 12.40
C ASN A 19 1.29 3.81 11.32
N ILE A 20 0.11 3.32 11.70
CA ILE A 20 -0.95 2.92 10.76
C ILE A 20 -1.46 4.12 9.97
N LEU A 21 -1.77 5.23 10.63
CA LEU A 21 -2.19 6.46 9.95
C LEU A 21 -1.11 6.96 8.98
N TYR A 22 0.14 6.96 9.41
CA TYR A 22 1.26 7.39 8.56
C TYR A 22 1.33 6.58 7.26
N VAL A 23 1.33 5.24 7.34
CA VAL A 23 1.42 4.39 6.14
C VAL A 23 0.16 4.49 5.28
N PHE A 24 -1.03 4.64 5.87
CA PHE A 24 -2.27 4.86 5.15
C PHE A 24 -2.21 6.14 4.31
N PHE A 25 -1.79 7.26 4.90
CA PHE A 25 -1.68 8.52 4.18
C PHE A 25 -0.57 8.49 3.12
N LEU A 26 0.54 7.79 3.35
CA LEU A 26 1.54 7.58 2.29
C LEU A 26 0.93 6.86 1.09
N GLY A 27 0.14 5.81 1.32
CA GLY A 27 -0.57 5.11 0.25
C GLY A 27 -1.58 6.01 -0.46
N ALA A 28 -2.39 6.76 0.30
CA ALA A 28 -3.35 7.70 -0.25
C ALA A 28 -2.68 8.79 -1.12
N ILE A 29 -1.56 9.34 -0.67
CA ILE A 29 -0.78 10.33 -1.42
C ILE A 29 -0.18 9.69 -2.68
N SER A 30 0.27 8.44 -2.61
CA SER A 30 0.82 7.70 -3.76
C SER A 30 -0.18 7.56 -4.91
N SER A 31 -1.50 7.54 -4.63
CA SER A 31 -2.53 7.45 -5.66
C SER A 31 -2.55 8.64 -6.64
N TYR A 32 -2.06 9.81 -6.23
CA TYR A 32 -1.96 10.98 -7.11
C TYR A 32 -0.90 10.83 -8.21
N SER A 33 -0.10 9.77 -8.17
CA SER A 33 0.80 9.44 -9.28
C SER A 33 0.08 8.85 -10.49
N LEU A 34 -1.17 8.39 -10.31
CA LEU A 34 -1.99 7.80 -11.37
C LEU A 34 -2.81 8.87 -12.12
N PRO A 35 -3.32 8.54 -13.33
CA PRO A 35 -4.31 9.36 -14.00
C PRO A 35 -5.53 9.63 -13.09
N PRO A 36 -6.13 10.83 -13.18
CA PRO A 36 -5.84 11.93 -14.10
C PRO A 36 -4.71 12.87 -13.66
N TYR A 37 -4.12 12.71 -12.48
CA TYR A 37 -3.15 13.65 -11.92
C TYR A 37 -1.74 13.46 -12.50
N ASN A 38 -1.28 12.21 -12.69
CA ASN A 38 -0.01 11.82 -13.30
C ASN A 38 1.26 12.42 -12.65
N TYR A 39 1.20 12.70 -11.33
CA TYR A 39 2.35 13.19 -10.57
C TYR A 39 3.30 12.05 -10.20
N PHE A 40 3.89 11.39 -11.21
CA PHE A 40 4.73 10.18 -11.03
C PHE A 40 5.86 10.37 -10.00
N ILE A 41 6.38 11.60 -9.86
CA ILE A 41 7.43 11.94 -8.90
C ILE A 41 7.00 11.62 -7.45
N ILE A 42 5.72 11.70 -7.13
CA ILE A 42 5.18 11.39 -5.81
C ILE A 42 5.55 9.96 -5.38
N ASN A 43 5.54 9.00 -6.32
CA ASN A 43 5.88 7.62 -6.00
C ASN A 43 7.33 7.45 -5.50
N PHE A 44 8.27 8.21 -6.04
CA PHE A 44 9.66 8.15 -5.54
C PHE A 44 9.74 8.55 -4.07
N PHE A 45 9.01 9.58 -3.66
CA PHE A 45 8.98 10.02 -2.27
C PHE A 45 8.19 9.06 -1.37
N THR A 46 6.98 8.70 -1.76
CA THR A 46 6.11 7.86 -0.91
C THR A 46 6.67 6.47 -0.70
N PHE A 47 7.19 5.81 -1.75
CA PHE A 47 7.81 4.49 -1.63
C PHE A 47 9.15 4.55 -0.90
N SER A 48 9.95 5.61 -1.07
CA SER A 48 11.19 5.79 -0.30
C SER A 48 10.89 5.97 1.19
N LEU A 49 9.92 6.80 1.55
CA LEU A 49 9.50 7.01 2.93
C LEU A 49 8.90 5.73 3.53
N PHE A 50 8.14 4.98 2.74
CA PHE A 50 7.58 3.70 3.15
C PHE A 50 8.67 2.65 3.39
N PHE A 51 9.66 2.56 2.49
CA PHE A 51 10.82 1.68 2.67
C PHE A 51 11.60 2.04 3.94
N ILE A 52 11.92 3.32 4.16
CA ILE A 52 12.64 3.80 5.35
C ILE A 52 11.84 3.45 6.62
N PHE A 53 10.53 3.65 6.61
CA PHE A 53 9.65 3.27 7.71
C PHE A 53 9.73 1.77 8.00
N LEU A 54 9.56 0.91 6.99
CA LEU A 54 9.63 -0.55 7.17
C LEU A 54 11.01 -1.01 7.65
N PHE A 55 12.07 -0.44 7.08
CA PHE A 55 13.45 -0.77 7.45
C PHE A 55 13.76 -0.40 8.91
N THR A 56 13.33 0.79 9.34
CA THR A 56 13.55 1.25 10.72
C THR A 56 12.66 0.52 11.72
N GLU A 57 11.41 0.27 11.39
CA GLU A 57 10.49 -0.48 12.25
C GLU A 57 10.97 -1.92 12.44
N LYS A 58 11.56 -2.56 11.41
CA LYS A 58 12.06 -3.94 11.52
C LYS A 58 13.22 -4.08 12.51
N LYS A 59 14.04 -3.04 12.69
CA LYS A 59 15.12 -3.05 13.70
C LYS A 59 14.59 -3.14 15.13
N THR A 60 13.40 -2.62 15.38
CA THR A 60 12.82 -2.53 16.74
C THR A 60 11.69 -3.54 16.99
N ASN A 61 11.04 -3.99 15.93
CA ASN A 61 9.88 -4.89 15.99
C ASN A 61 10.16 -6.19 15.22
N PRO A 62 10.42 -7.30 15.89
CA PRO A 62 10.66 -8.59 15.24
C PRO A 62 9.39 -9.25 14.69
N ASN A 63 8.19 -8.77 15.04
CA ASN A 63 6.92 -9.42 14.70
C ASN A 63 6.53 -9.20 13.24
N ASN A 64 6.72 -10.20 12.39
CA ASN A 64 6.40 -10.16 10.97
C ASN A 64 4.92 -9.89 10.67
N LYS A 65 3.99 -10.34 11.53
CA LYS A 65 2.54 -10.10 11.35
C LYS A 65 2.18 -8.60 11.39
N SER A 66 2.96 -7.79 12.11
CA SER A 66 2.75 -6.33 12.15
C SER A 66 3.05 -5.69 10.79
N PHE A 67 3.99 -6.27 10.03
CA PHE A 67 4.37 -5.77 8.70
C PHE A 67 3.26 -5.99 7.68
N PHE A 68 2.56 -7.13 7.74
CA PHE A 68 1.36 -7.32 6.93
C PHE A 68 0.36 -6.17 7.10
N LYS A 69 0.11 -5.74 8.35
CA LYS A 69 -0.80 -4.63 8.63
C LYS A 69 -0.33 -3.32 7.99
N TYR A 70 0.97 -3.01 8.09
CA TYR A 70 1.51 -1.78 7.50
C TYR A 70 1.35 -1.76 5.98
N GLY A 71 1.66 -2.85 5.30
CA GLY A 71 1.45 -2.96 3.85
C GLY A 71 -0.03 -2.91 3.49
N TRP A 72 -0.86 -3.61 4.25
CA TRP A 72 -2.31 -3.61 4.00
C TRP A 72 -2.89 -2.20 4.12
N PHE A 73 -2.54 -1.42 5.15
CA PHE A 73 -3.03 -0.06 5.31
C PHE A 73 -2.45 0.89 4.26
N PHE A 74 -1.19 0.71 3.84
CA PHE A 74 -0.62 1.46 2.72
C PHE A 74 -1.40 1.16 1.43
N GLY A 75 -1.58 -0.11 1.08
CA GLY A 75 -2.35 -0.53 -0.08
C GLY A 75 -3.82 -0.08 -0.02
N PHE A 76 -4.44 -0.17 1.16
CA PHE A 76 -5.82 0.28 1.34
C PHE A 76 -5.97 1.78 1.06
N GLY A 77 -5.07 2.62 1.59
CA GLY A 77 -5.03 4.05 1.27
C GLY A 77 -4.86 4.32 -0.23
N TYR A 78 -3.90 3.61 -0.87
CA TYR A 78 -3.64 3.72 -2.30
C TYR A 78 -4.87 3.36 -3.16
N PHE A 79 -5.45 2.19 -2.92
CA PHE A 79 -6.59 1.72 -3.70
C PHE A 79 -7.89 2.48 -3.39
N LEU A 80 -8.11 2.87 -2.14
CA LEU A 80 -9.29 3.66 -1.76
C LEU A 80 -9.35 4.99 -2.53
N CYS A 81 -8.20 5.68 -2.64
CA CYS A 81 -8.12 6.95 -3.34
C CYS A 81 -8.03 6.80 -4.87
N SER A 82 -7.51 5.68 -5.39
CA SER A 82 -7.34 5.49 -6.84
C SER A 82 -8.51 4.78 -7.51
N LEU A 83 -9.38 4.06 -6.79
CA LEU A 83 -10.48 3.27 -7.34
C LEU A 83 -11.87 3.88 -7.08
N TYR A 84 -11.96 5.13 -6.60
CA TYR A 84 -13.25 5.78 -6.32
C TYR A 84 -14.19 5.85 -7.54
N TRP A 85 -13.61 5.84 -8.76
CA TRP A 85 -14.37 5.86 -10.01
C TRP A 85 -15.27 4.62 -10.20
N ILE A 86 -14.96 3.49 -9.55
CA ILE A 86 -15.82 2.29 -9.57
C ILE A 86 -17.21 2.61 -8.99
N ALA A 87 -17.27 3.47 -7.97
CA ALA A 87 -18.52 3.93 -7.41
C ALA A 87 -19.38 4.67 -8.46
N ILE A 88 -18.74 5.47 -9.32
CA ILE A 88 -19.42 6.20 -10.39
C ILE A 88 -20.00 5.21 -11.40
N SER A 89 -19.27 4.17 -11.76
CA SER A 89 -19.76 3.14 -12.69
C SER A 89 -21.04 2.45 -12.18
N LEU A 90 -21.17 2.24 -10.88
CA LEU A 90 -22.35 1.63 -10.26
C LEU A 90 -23.56 2.57 -10.19
N THR A 91 -23.40 3.86 -10.49
CA THR A 91 -24.54 4.82 -10.52
C THR A 91 -25.33 4.78 -11.81
N PHE A 92 -24.82 4.15 -12.88
CA PHE A 92 -25.49 4.08 -14.17
C PHE A 92 -26.74 3.19 -14.17
N ASP A 93 -26.82 2.24 -13.23
CA ASP A 93 -27.99 1.38 -13.04
C ASP A 93 -28.50 1.49 -11.58
N GLU A 94 -29.77 1.88 -11.44
CA GLU A 94 -30.43 2.03 -10.14
C GLU A 94 -30.34 0.76 -9.28
N SER A 95 -30.38 -0.41 -9.91
CA SER A 95 -30.37 -1.72 -9.25
C SER A 95 -29.06 -1.97 -8.51
N PHE A 96 -27.96 -1.32 -8.88
CA PHE A 96 -26.64 -1.53 -8.28
C PHE A 96 -26.20 -0.44 -7.30
N LYS A 97 -26.99 0.62 -7.11
CA LYS A 97 -26.62 1.72 -6.20
C LYS A 97 -26.38 1.28 -4.76
N PHE A 98 -27.10 0.26 -4.29
CA PHE A 98 -26.90 -0.26 -2.93
C PHE A 98 -25.55 -0.94 -2.73
N LEU A 99 -24.84 -1.34 -3.81
CA LEU A 99 -23.51 -1.94 -3.75
C LEU A 99 -22.38 -0.90 -3.65
N ILE A 100 -22.66 0.38 -3.88
CA ILE A 100 -21.66 1.45 -3.88
C ILE A 100 -20.82 1.47 -2.60
N PRO A 101 -21.40 1.49 -1.37
CA PRO A 101 -20.62 1.52 -0.14
C PRO A 101 -19.74 0.28 0.02
N ILE A 102 -20.25 -0.87 -0.43
CA ILE A 102 -19.52 -2.15 -0.39
C ILE A 102 -18.36 -2.11 -1.36
N ALA A 103 -18.58 -1.67 -2.60
CA ALA A 103 -17.56 -1.60 -3.62
C ALA A 103 -16.41 -0.65 -3.24
N ILE A 104 -16.71 0.54 -2.72
CA ILE A 104 -15.70 1.53 -2.32
C ILE A 104 -14.76 1.00 -1.24
N VAL A 105 -15.22 0.15 -0.33
CA VAL A 105 -14.42 -0.35 0.79
C VAL A 105 -13.85 -1.73 0.49
N LEU A 106 -14.66 -2.66 -0.03
CA LEU A 106 -14.30 -4.07 -0.14
C LEU A 106 -13.25 -4.31 -1.25
N PHE A 107 -13.39 -3.65 -2.41
CA PHE A 107 -12.40 -3.78 -3.48
C PHE A 107 -11.00 -3.28 -3.07
N PRO A 108 -10.84 -2.04 -2.55
CA PRO A 108 -9.56 -1.59 -2.01
C PRO A 108 -9.02 -2.49 -0.91
N ALA A 109 -9.86 -2.95 0.01
CA ALA A 109 -9.46 -3.84 1.10
C ALA A 109 -8.94 -5.19 0.60
N PHE A 110 -9.57 -5.76 -0.43
CA PHE A 110 -9.13 -6.99 -1.08
C PHE A 110 -7.80 -6.80 -1.80
N LEU A 111 -7.66 -5.77 -2.64
CA LEU A 111 -6.41 -5.49 -3.34
C LEU A 111 -5.25 -5.15 -2.41
N ALA A 112 -5.54 -4.53 -1.26
CA ALA A 112 -4.55 -4.23 -0.23
C ALA A 112 -3.89 -5.48 0.37
N ILE A 113 -4.52 -6.68 0.24
CA ILE A 113 -3.93 -7.93 0.71
C ILE A 113 -2.57 -8.19 0.02
N PHE A 114 -2.45 -7.87 -1.27
CA PHE A 114 -1.20 -8.02 -2.01
C PHE A 114 -0.07 -7.17 -1.42
N TYR A 115 -0.37 -5.93 -1.05
CA TYR A 115 0.59 -5.04 -0.39
C TYR A 115 0.93 -5.51 1.04
N GLY A 116 -0.04 -6.08 1.74
CA GLY A 116 0.20 -6.76 3.01
C GLY A 116 1.16 -7.93 2.86
N LEU A 117 1.00 -8.75 1.81
CA LEU A 117 1.90 -9.86 1.50
C LEU A 117 3.32 -9.39 1.18
N ILE A 118 3.47 -8.33 0.36
CA ILE A 118 4.78 -7.73 0.06
C ILE A 118 5.53 -7.40 1.35
N THR A 119 4.90 -6.66 2.24
CA THR A 119 5.56 -6.19 3.46
C THR A 119 5.76 -7.31 4.50
N TYR A 120 4.89 -8.31 4.51
CA TYR A 120 5.12 -9.52 5.29
C TYR A 120 6.38 -10.26 4.80
N LEU A 121 6.47 -10.54 3.49
CA LEU A 121 7.64 -11.18 2.88
C LEU A 121 8.91 -10.34 3.04
N PHE A 122 8.81 -9.02 2.86
CA PHE A 122 9.88 -8.09 3.19
C PHE A 122 10.42 -8.30 4.60
N SER A 123 9.53 -8.45 5.58
CA SER A 123 9.94 -8.66 6.97
C SER A 123 10.58 -10.03 7.23
N VAL A 124 10.23 -11.04 6.44
CA VAL A 124 10.83 -12.39 6.50
C VAL A 124 12.23 -12.39 5.89
N PHE A 125 12.38 -11.77 4.71
CA PHE A 125 13.65 -11.72 3.97
C PHE A 125 14.55 -10.54 4.35
N TYR A 126 14.19 -9.79 5.38
CA TYR A 126 14.94 -8.61 5.82
C TYR A 126 16.43 -8.92 6.07
N SER A 127 17.29 -8.07 5.55
CA SER A 127 18.74 -8.05 5.81
C SER A 127 19.12 -6.82 6.64
N LYS A 128 20.19 -6.91 7.44
CA LYS A 128 20.74 -5.73 8.14
C LYS A 128 21.38 -4.72 7.17
N ASN A 129 21.75 -5.17 5.97
CA ASN A 129 22.31 -4.33 4.92
C ASN A 129 21.18 -3.57 4.20
N VAL A 130 21.26 -2.23 4.18
CA VAL A 130 20.25 -1.36 3.57
C VAL A 130 20.08 -1.63 2.08
N VAL A 131 21.20 -1.77 1.36
CA VAL A 131 21.20 -1.98 -0.09
C VAL A 131 20.53 -3.30 -0.45
N SER A 132 20.93 -4.40 0.21
CA SER A 132 20.31 -5.72 -0.01
C SER A 132 18.82 -5.69 0.30
N THR A 133 18.43 -5.03 1.39
CA THR A 133 17.01 -4.91 1.78
C THR A 133 16.21 -4.07 0.80
N PHE A 134 16.81 -3.04 0.23
CA PHE A 134 16.18 -2.23 -0.83
C PHE A 134 15.92 -3.05 -2.09
N PHE A 135 16.88 -3.86 -2.53
CA PHE A 135 16.66 -4.76 -3.66
C PHE A 135 15.57 -5.81 -3.37
N ILE A 136 15.54 -6.39 -2.16
CA ILE A 136 14.47 -7.31 -1.75
C ILE A 136 13.11 -6.59 -1.84
N PHE A 137 12.99 -5.38 -1.32
CA PHE A 137 11.77 -4.58 -1.39
C PHE A 137 11.32 -4.36 -2.83
N SER A 138 12.24 -3.95 -3.72
CA SER A 138 11.94 -3.68 -5.13
C SER A 138 11.50 -4.93 -5.88
N ILE A 139 12.20 -6.05 -5.68
CA ILE A 139 11.87 -7.34 -6.31
C ILE A 139 10.50 -7.83 -5.85
N LEU A 140 10.21 -7.77 -4.54
CA LEU A 140 8.91 -8.19 -4.01
C LEU A 140 7.77 -7.34 -4.56
N TYR A 141 7.95 -6.00 -4.63
CA TYR A 141 6.95 -5.13 -5.24
C TYR A 141 6.73 -5.47 -6.72
N GLY A 142 7.78 -5.52 -7.52
CA GLY A 142 7.68 -5.84 -8.94
C GLY A 142 7.03 -7.20 -9.19
N SER A 143 7.45 -8.23 -8.45
CA SER A 143 6.90 -9.59 -8.61
C SER A 143 5.42 -9.67 -8.25
N ILE A 144 5.01 -9.10 -7.12
CA ILE A 144 3.61 -9.17 -6.68
C ILE A 144 2.70 -8.26 -7.51
N GLU A 145 3.17 -7.09 -7.97
CA GLU A 145 2.44 -6.27 -8.92
C GLU A 145 2.21 -7.02 -10.25
N PHE A 146 3.23 -7.71 -10.76
CA PHE A 146 3.12 -8.54 -11.96
C PHE A 146 2.12 -9.69 -11.76
N ILE A 147 2.22 -10.43 -10.66
CA ILE A 147 1.29 -11.52 -10.32
C ILE A 147 -0.14 -10.96 -10.23
N ARG A 148 -0.35 -9.86 -9.52
CA ARG A 148 -1.66 -9.23 -9.34
C ARG A 148 -2.28 -8.81 -10.69
N GLY A 149 -1.50 -8.24 -11.58
CA GLY A 149 -1.93 -7.88 -12.92
C GLY A 149 -2.29 -9.07 -13.80
N SER A 150 -1.69 -10.25 -13.52
CA SER A 150 -1.90 -11.46 -14.34
C SER A 150 -3.06 -12.33 -13.85
N ILE A 151 -3.25 -12.49 -12.53
CA ILE A 151 -4.20 -13.45 -11.95
C ILE A 151 -5.62 -12.89 -11.73
N LEU A 152 -5.77 -11.58 -11.53
CA LEU A 152 -7.07 -10.95 -11.27
C LEU A 152 -7.74 -10.56 -12.59
N THR A 153 -8.41 -11.53 -13.23
CA THR A 153 -9.18 -11.34 -14.49
C THR A 153 -8.37 -10.78 -15.67
N GLY A 154 -7.03 -10.68 -15.53
CA GLY A 154 -6.17 -9.98 -16.49
C GLY A 154 -6.40 -8.47 -16.53
N PHE A 155 -7.25 -7.92 -15.67
CA PHE A 155 -7.42 -6.47 -15.58
C PHE A 155 -6.36 -5.87 -14.65
N PRO A 156 -5.54 -4.96 -15.15
CA PRO A 156 -4.41 -4.42 -14.38
C PRO A 156 -4.87 -3.31 -13.41
N TRP A 157 -5.61 -3.68 -12.37
CA TRP A 157 -6.15 -2.79 -11.34
C TRP A 157 -5.09 -1.83 -10.79
N ASN A 158 -5.02 -0.62 -11.33
CA ASN A 158 -4.16 0.48 -10.88
C ASN A 158 -2.74 0.02 -10.50
N LEU A 159 -2.01 -0.58 -11.46
CA LEU A 159 -0.60 -0.92 -11.27
C LEU A 159 0.23 0.36 -11.12
N ILE A 160 1.28 0.30 -10.28
CA ILE A 160 2.20 1.43 -10.10
C ILE A 160 2.84 1.85 -11.44
N ALA A 161 3.04 0.91 -12.35
CA ALA A 161 3.58 1.16 -13.69
C ALA A 161 2.75 2.19 -14.49
N PHE A 162 1.45 2.30 -14.23
CA PHE A 162 0.59 3.30 -14.89
C PHE A 162 0.90 4.74 -14.52
N SER A 163 1.63 4.98 -13.44
CA SER A 163 2.13 6.32 -13.15
C SER A 163 3.11 6.87 -14.20
N PHE A 164 3.63 6.01 -15.06
CA PHE A 164 4.54 6.38 -16.17
C PHE A 164 3.87 6.35 -17.53
N SER A 165 2.54 6.15 -17.62
CA SER A 165 1.80 5.97 -18.85
C SER A 165 1.81 7.17 -19.82
N GLU A 166 2.09 8.37 -19.34
CA GLU A 166 2.26 9.55 -20.20
C GLU A 166 3.63 9.66 -20.87
N SER A 167 4.61 8.90 -20.37
CA SER A 167 5.95 8.94 -20.93
C SER A 167 6.13 7.90 -22.04
N ILE A 168 6.28 8.37 -23.26
CA ILE A 168 6.49 7.51 -24.43
C ILE A 168 7.72 6.59 -24.28
N TYR A 169 8.72 7.02 -23.51
CA TYR A 169 9.93 6.25 -23.23
C TYR A 169 9.68 5.02 -22.35
N PHE A 170 8.68 5.07 -21.47
CA PHE A 170 8.33 3.96 -20.58
C PHE A 170 7.26 3.03 -21.16
N ILE A 171 6.44 3.49 -22.09
CA ILE A 171 5.39 2.66 -22.71
C ILE A 171 5.98 1.64 -23.70
N GLN A 172 7.20 1.89 -24.21
CA GLN A 172 7.85 1.05 -25.22
C GLN A 172 8.69 -0.10 -24.62
N ILE A 173 8.72 -0.24 -23.29
CA ILE A 173 9.39 -1.31 -22.56
C ILE A 173 8.37 -2.37 -22.16
#